data_ae01ddad096c902fc8271e7bf8b064ac
#
_entry.id   ae01ddad096c902fc8271e7bf8b064ac
#
_cell.length_a   1.000
_cell.length_b   1.000
_cell.length_c   1.000
_cell.angle_alpha   90.00
_cell.angle_beta   90.00
_cell.angle_gamma   90.00
#
_symmetry.space_group_name_H-M   'P 1'
#
loop_
_entity.id
_entity.type
_entity.pdbx_description
1 polymer ?
#
loop_
_entity_poly.entity_id
_entity_poly.type
_entity_poly.pdbx_seq_one_letter_code
_entity_poly.pdbx_strand_id
1 'polypeptide(L)'
;MAEHRRRKRTRGPRGDMEGYLMLLLLDEPLTIVQMAGKTQFLSFEDRQPEVSPQARLEVAVNSLRSKGLVDEADGRFNLTEAGRARALRAKSVMTWFGEYLSSGAAAAKLSIIVTAFLSVLKLSAGILSNSVGLVSDGIDNLADVVSSGVVYLGIKRKREFYATVFIIVLMFIVAAGLLYNSVARLLHPSPVEVGLLPVLAAVVSGVTCYLLYNYQRFVGRRSANMSLISESVDSLNHVVTAVAVLLGIIAAALGTSLIDSLVGIFVAGFILRGSTALTLDTLKAREGKGMDLSHWGSSWEKAMTEARRRHLEVWLLHRLERPMDIAEIGMEFDKTFSGARLPVLKATGLDMFEGFDFADGKQTCDELVRRGLLRVEDRKYVRTEDGALELEELQKRPDRIRRRKDKAAAALSAR
;
A
#
# COMPACT_ATOMS: atom_id res chain seq x y z
N MET A 1 40.04 14.77 -29.85
CA MET A 1 39.60 13.51 -29.21
C MET A 1 38.64 13.86 -28.10
N ALA A 2 37.38 13.62 -28.28
CA ALA A 2 36.28 14.16 -27.52
C ALA A 2 35.97 13.29 -26.31
N GLU A 3 36.15 13.88 -25.14
CA GLU A 3 35.78 13.31 -23.83
C GLU A 3 34.27 13.50 -23.61
N HIS A 4 33.51 12.50 -24.00
CA HIS A 4 32.05 12.46 -23.80
C HIS A 4 31.77 12.08 -22.33
N ARG A 5 31.85 13.06 -21.42
CA ARG A 5 31.35 12.94 -20.04
C ARG A 5 29.84 12.67 -20.08
N ARG A 6 29.46 11.40 -19.96
CA ARG A 6 28.10 10.98 -19.57
C ARG A 6 27.77 11.65 -18.23
N ARG A 7 27.06 12.77 -18.27
CA ARG A 7 26.33 13.29 -17.11
C ARG A 7 25.30 12.23 -16.69
N LYS A 8 25.67 11.39 -15.72
CA LYS A 8 24.70 10.60 -14.97
C LYS A 8 23.70 11.60 -14.35
N ARG A 9 22.52 11.72 -14.92
CA ARG A 9 21.39 12.36 -14.25
C ARG A 9 21.11 11.56 -12.99
N THR A 10 21.73 11.96 -11.89
CA THR A 10 21.29 11.57 -10.56
C THR A 10 19.89 12.17 -10.36
N ARG A 11 18.82 11.41 -10.66
CA ARG A 11 17.49 11.70 -10.16
C ARG A 11 17.55 11.47 -8.64
N GLY A 12 17.97 12.50 -7.92
CA GLY A 12 17.89 12.56 -6.46
C GLY A 12 16.54 13.12 -6.02
N PRO A 13 16.25 13.14 -4.74
CA PRO A 13 14.96 13.51 -4.12
C PRO A 13 14.57 15.00 -4.29
N ARG A 14 15.25 15.75 -5.15
CA ARG A 14 15.00 17.19 -5.38
C ARG A 14 13.57 17.52 -5.84
N GLY A 15 12.93 16.65 -6.63
CA GLY A 15 11.57 16.89 -7.13
C GLY A 15 10.52 16.82 -6.03
N ASP A 16 10.71 15.97 -5.05
CA ASP A 16 9.74 15.74 -3.98
C ASP A 16 9.76 16.88 -2.97
N MET A 17 10.95 17.38 -2.60
CA MET A 17 11.12 18.52 -1.69
C MET A 17 10.56 19.82 -2.28
N GLU A 18 10.82 20.11 -3.57
CA GLU A 18 10.31 21.31 -4.23
C GLU A 18 8.77 21.31 -4.27
N GLY A 19 8.16 20.16 -4.61
CA GLY A 19 6.71 19.99 -4.59
C GLY A 19 6.11 20.23 -3.22
N TYR A 20 6.74 19.67 -2.20
CA TYR A 20 6.33 19.83 -0.81
C TYR A 20 6.41 21.29 -0.34
N LEU A 21 7.53 21.97 -0.62
CA LEU A 21 7.72 23.38 -0.27
C LEU A 21 6.68 24.28 -0.94
N MET A 22 6.34 24.04 -2.21
CA MET A 22 5.29 24.80 -2.88
C MET A 22 3.92 24.59 -2.21
N LEU A 23 3.61 23.40 -1.72
CA LEU A 23 2.37 23.14 -1.00
C LEU A 23 2.34 23.81 0.39
N LEU A 24 3.47 23.85 1.10
CA LEU A 24 3.60 24.56 2.37
C LEU A 24 3.39 26.07 2.20
N LEU A 25 3.97 26.66 1.15
CA LEU A 25 3.90 28.09 0.86
C LEU A 25 2.53 28.53 0.29
N LEU A 26 1.60 27.59 0.03
CA LEU A 26 0.22 27.95 -0.36
C LEU A 26 -0.56 28.61 0.75
N ASP A 27 -0.31 28.21 1.99
CA ASP A 27 -1.10 28.62 3.14
C ASP A 27 -0.58 29.93 3.74
N GLU A 28 0.76 30.12 3.83
CA GLU A 28 1.39 31.32 4.39
C GLU A 28 2.84 31.51 3.91
N PRO A 29 3.32 32.78 3.91
CA PRO A 29 4.74 33.06 3.69
C PRO A 29 5.60 32.53 4.84
N LEU A 30 6.70 31.82 4.54
CA LEU A 30 7.54 31.18 5.53
C LEU A 30 9.00 31.60 5.40
N THR A 31 9.70 31.74 6.53
CA THR A 31 11.16 31.84 6.57
C THR A 31 11.80 30.45 6.42
N ILE A 32 13.08 30.38 6.05
CA ILE A 32 13.82 29.10 5.98
C ILE A 32 13.77 28.34 7.32
N VAL A 33 13.86 29.04 8.44
CA VAL A 33 13.78 28.44 9.78
C VAL A 33 12.40 27.79 10.02
N GLN A 34 11.33 28.50 9.65
CA GLN A 34 9.95 27.96 9.76
C GLN A 34 9.74 26.78 8.82
N MET A 35 10.24 26.85 7.58
CA MET A 35 10.21 25.71 6.65
C MET A 35 11.01 24.53 7.20
N ALA A 36 12.18 24.76 7.78
CA ALA A 36 13.01 23.72 8.39
C ALA A 36 12.24 23.02 9.52
N GLY A 37 11.54 23.76 10.38
CA GLY A 37 10.69 23.18 11.42
C GLY A 37 9.58 22.30 10.85
N LYS A 38 8.88 22.77 9.79
CA LYS A 38 7.78 22.05 9.15
C LYS A 38 8.23 20.87 8.27
N THR A 39 9.49 20.82 7.83
CA THR A 39 10.06 19.74 7.00
C THR A 39 10.97 18.79 7.78
N GLN A 40 11.09 18.97 9.09
CA GLN A 40 12.01 18.22 9.93
C GLN A 40 11.82 16.71 9.81
N PHE A 41 10.56 16.24 9.64
CA PHE A 41 10.25 14.82 9.45
C PHE A 41 10.78 14.24 8.13
N LEU A 42 10.96 15.04 7.07
CA LEU A 42 11.54 14.60 5.80
C LEU A 42 13.06 14.43 5.89
N SER A 43 13.71 15.14 6.81
CA SER A 43 15.16 15.10 6.96
C SER A 43 15.69 13.84 7.64
N PHE A 44 14.82 13.07 8.35
CA PHE A 44 15.22 11.80 8.98
C PHE A 44 15.48 10.68 7.98
N GLU A 45 14.91 10.75 6.78
CA GLU A 45 15.15 9.78 5.71
C GLU A 45 16.35 10.12 4.82
N ASP A 46 16.91 11.32 4.95
CA ASP A 46 17.87 11.80 3.97
C ASP A 46 19.32 11.45 4.33
N ARG A 47 20.00 10.87 3.36
CA ARG A 47 21.24 10.09 3.41
C ARG A 47 22.52 10.92 3.40
N GLN A 48 22.45 12.22 3.63
CA GLN A 48 23.61 13.10 3.65
C GLN A 48 23.70 13.81 5.01
N PRO A 49 24.27 13.15 6.02
CA PRO A 49 24.45 13.75 7.35
C PRO A 49 25.35 15.00 7.33
N GLU A 50 26.15 15.17 6.29
CA GLU A 50 27.10 16.29 6.13
C GLU A 50 26.41 17.62 5.76
N VAL A 51 25.16 17.61 5.27
CA VAL A 51 24.46 18.82 4.86
C VAL A 51 23.31 19.11 5.82
N SER A 52 23.35 20.27 6.49
CA SER A 52 22.28 20.66 7.42
C SER A 52 20.90 20.69 6.73
N PRO A 53 19.81 20.40 7.44
CA PRO A 53 18.45 20.50 6.88
C PRO A 53 18.15 21.88 6.27
N GLN A 54 18.69 22.94 6.88
CA GLN A 54 18.56 24.31 6.39
C GLN A 54 19.25 24.53 5.04
N ALA A 55 20.51 24.05 4.89
CA ALA A 55 21.24 24.18 3.63
C ALA A 55 20.54 23.44 2.46
N ARG A 56 19.87 22.34 2.75
CA ARG A 56 19.08 21.62 1.71
C ARG A 56 17.83 22.37 1.30
N LEU A 57 17.16 22.99 2.27
CA LEU A 57 16.01 23.85 2.01
C LEU A 57 16.40 25.06 1.18
N GLU A 58 17.54 25.69 1.51
CA GLU A 58 18.09 26.81 0.73
C GLU A 58 18.32 26.40 -0.73
N VAL A 59 18.91 25.23 -0.96
CA VAL A 59 19.09 24.71 -2.34
C VAL A 59 17.76 24.48 -3.06
N ALA A 60 16.76 23.94 -2.37
CA ALA A 60 15.44 23.70 -2.95
C ALA A 60 14.68 25.00 -3.22
N VAL A 61 14.72 25.95 -2.27
CA VAL A 61 14.11 27.27 -2.41
C VAL A 61 14.79 28.09 -3.53
N ASN A 62 16.14 28.09 -3.58
CA ASN A 62 16.87 28.74 -4.65
C ASN A 62 16.59 28.14 -6.02
N SER A 63 16.37 26.83 -6.09
CA SER A 63 15.91 26.15 -7.32
C SER A 63 14.49 26.60 -7.72
N LEU A 64 13.57 26.74 -6.77
CA LEU A 64 12.23 27.26 -7.03
C LEU A 64 12.27 28.73 -7.47
N ARG A 65 13.15 29.55 -6.85
CA ARG A 65 13.36 30.94 -7.21
C ARG A 65 13.92 31.08 -8.62
N SER A 66 14.92 30.27 -8.98
CA SER A 66 15.49 30.27 -10.34
C SER A 66 14.48 29.86 -11.43
N LYS A 67 13.42 29.11 -11.05
CA LYS A 67 12.29 28.74 -11.91
C LYS A 67 11.18 29.81 -11.93
N GLY A 68 11.34 30.92 -11.19
CA GLY A 68 10.32 31.95 -11.07
C GLY A 68 9.05 31.53 -10.33
N LEU A 69 9.13 30.51 -9.48
CA LEU A 69 7.98 29.97 -8.74
C LEU A 69 7.84 30.51 -7.32
N VAL A 70 8.92 31.06 -6.77
CA VAL A 70 8.99 31.60 -5.41
C VAL A 70 9.74 32.94 -5.45
N ASP A 71 9.22 33.93 -4.74
CA ASP A 71 9.85 35.22 -4.48
C ASP A 71 10.20 35.37 -3.00
N GLU A 72 11.14 36.26 -2.70
CA GLU A 72 11.55 36.59 -1.34
C GLU A 72 11.23 38.08 -1.05
N ALA A 73 10.46 38.28 0.01
CA ALA A 73 10.17 39.61 0.55
C ALA A 73 10.33 39.61 2.07
N ASP A 74 11.10 40.53 2.62
CA ASP A 74 11.35 40.71 4.07
C ASP A 74 11.86 39.42 4.77
N GLY A 75 12.73 38.65 4.07
CA GLY A 75 13.27 37.37 4.58
C GLY A 75 12.25 36.21 4.63
N ARG A 76 11.08 36.40 4.04
CA ARG A 76 10.04 35.38 3.87
C ARG A 76 9.89 35.01 2.39
N PHE A 77 9.67 33.75 2.16
CA PHE A 77 9.43 33.21 0.83
C PHE A 77 7.94 33.11 0.55
N ASN A 78 7.52 33.61 -0.60
CA ASN A 78 6.16 33.60 -1.11
C ASN A 78 6.12 32.89 -2.46
N LEU A 79 4.98 32.28 -2.78
CA LEU A 79 4.73 31.80 -4.14
C LEU A 79 4.44 32.98 -5.07
N THR A 80 5.09 33.00 -6.22
CA THR A 80 4.69 33.84 -7.35
C THR A 80 3.32 33.42 -7.87
N GLU A 81 2.69 34.20 -8.73
CA GLU A 81 1.44 33.81 -9.37
C GLU A 81 1.57 32.46 -10.12
N ALA A 82 2.68 32.26 -10.85
CA ALA A 82 3.01 31.02 -11.54
C ALA A 82 3.23 29.86 -10.53
N GLY A 83 3.94 30.13 -9.42
CA GLY A 83 4.15 29.17 -8.35
C GLY A 83 2.84 28.73 -7.69
N ARG A 84 1.97 29.70 -7.39
CA ARG A 84 0.65 29.48 -6.80
C ARG A 84 -0.27 28.65 -7.73
N ALA A 85 -0.30 28.99 -9.01
CA ALA A 85 -1.06 28.23 -10.00
C ALA A 85 -0.57 26.77 -10.12
N ARG A 86 0.76 26.57 -10.08
CA ARG A 86 1.36 25.22 -10.11
C ARG A 86 1.08 24.43 -8.83
N ALA A 87 1.20 25.05 -7.66
CA ALA A 87 0.92 24.43 -6.37
C ALA A 87 -0.56 24.07 -6.22
N LEU A 88 -1.49 24.95 -6.65
CA LEU A 88 -2.92 24.68 -6.66
C LEU A 88 -3.29 23.52 -7.60
N ARG A 89 -2.68 23.44 -8.78
CA ARG A 89 -2.87 22.27 -9.67
C ARG A 89 -2.37 20.98 -9.02
N ALA A 90 -1.20 21.01 -8.42
CA ALA A 90 -0.68 19.84 -7.69
C ALA A 90 -1.62 19.43 -6.55
N LYS A 91 -2.07 20.41 -5.74
CA LYS A 91 -3.04 20.19 -4.66
C LYS A 91 -4.36 19.61 -5.17
N SER A 92 -4.93 20.18 -6.24
CA SER A 92 -6.20 19.70 -6.80
C SER A 92 -6.10 18.29 -7.39
N VAL A 93 -4.99 17.96 -8.05
CA VAL A 93 -4.75 16.58 -8.55
C VAL A 93 -4.60 15.62 -7.39
N MET A 94 -3.84 15.97 -6.36
CA MET A 94 -3.63 15.09 -5.20
C MET A 94 -4.91 14.90 -4.39
N THR A 95 -5.69 15.97 -4.14
CA THR A 95 -6.97 15.87 -3.43
C THR A 95 -8.00 15.08 -4.23
N TRP A 96 -8.14 15.38 -5.52
CA TRP A 96 -9.02 14.61 -6.40
C TRP A 96 -8.64 13.12 -6.41
N PHE A 97 -7.36 12.82 -6.56
CA PHE A 97 -6.86 11.44 -6.59
C PHE A 97 -7.11 10.74 -5.25
N GLY A 98 -6.83 11.44 -4.14
CA GLY A 98 -7.02 10.90 -2.79
C GLY A 98 -8.50 10.69 -2.44
N GLU A 99 -9.33 11.70 -2.64
CA GLU A 99 -10.78 11.63 -2.37
C GLU A 99 -11.46 10.62 -3.29
N TYR A 100 -11.08 10.60 -4.58
CA TYR A 100 -11.64 9.67 -5.54
C TYR A 100 -11.21 8.25 -5.23
N LEU A 101 -9.90 7.97 -5.09
CA LEU A 101 -9.39 6.61 -4.87
C LEU A 101 -9.61 6.08 -3.46
N SER A 102 -9.78 6.94 -2.44
CA SER A 102 -10.08 6.48 -1.08
C SER A 102 -11.56 6.27 -0.81
N SER A 103 -12.45 6.61 -1.76
CA SER A 103 -13.88 6.38 -1.59
C SER A 103 -14.28 4.93 -1.89
N GLY A 104 -15.18 4.38 -1.06
CA GLY A 104 -15.71 3.04 -1.29
C GLY A 104 -16.40 2.87 -2.64
N ALA A 105 -17.12 3.92 -3.09
CA ALA A 105 -17.79 3.91 -4.38
C ALA A 105 -16.81 3.88 -5.56
N ALA A 106 -15.65 4.55 -5.45
CA ALA A 106 -14.61 4.48 -6.48
C ALA A 106 -13.94 3.12 -6.50
N ALA A 107 -13.69 2.53 -5.32
CA ALA A 107 -13.14 1.17 -5.23
C ALA A 107 -14.05 0.15 -5.92
N ALA A 108 -15.35 0.18 -5.64
CA ALA A 108 -16.33 -0.69 -6.29
C ALA A 108 -16.43 -0.46 -7.81
N LYS A 109 -16.36 0.81 -8.27
CA LYS A 109 -16.31 1.09 -9.72
C LYS A 109 -15.05 0.54 -10.38
N LEU A 110 -13.90 0.69 -9.73
CA LEU A 110 -12.64 0.16 -10.25
C LEU A 110 -12.70 -1.38 -10.32
N SER A 111 -13.31 -2.03 -9.32
CA SER A 111 -13.56 -3.48 -9.35
C SER A 111 -14.35 -3.87 -10.59
N ILE A 112 -15.49 -3.23 -10.84
CA ILE A 112 -16.32 -3.50 -12.03
C ILE A 112 -15.48 -3.38 -13.32
N ILE A 113 -14.69 -2.33 -13.45
CA ILE A 113 -13.88 -2.11 -14.66
C ILE A 113 -12.80 -3.19 -14.80
N VAL A 114 -12.13 -3.52 -13.72
CA VAL A 114 -11.04 -4.52 -13.71
C VAL A 114 -11.57 -5.91 -13.97
N THR A 115 -12.64 -6.33 -13.29
CA THR A 115 -13.25 -7.66 -13.49
C THR A 115 -13.87 -7.80 -14.87
N ALA A 116 -14.50 -6.75 -15.41
CA ALA A 116 -14.98 -6.73 -16.78
C ALA A 116 -13.83 -6.88 -17.81
N PHE A 117 -12.73 -6.17 -17.59
CA PHE A 117 -11.52 -6.30 -18.42
C PHE A 117 -10.97 -7.73 -18.38
N LEU A 118 -10.84 -8.31 -17.19
CA LEU A 118 -10.36 -9.70 -17.02
C LEU A 118 -11.31 -10.71 -17.66
N SER A 119 -12.62 -10.51 -17.56
CA SER A 119 -13.62 -11.34 -18.24
C SER A 119 -13.43 -11.33 -19.76
N VAL A 120 -13.36 -10.13 -20.35
CA VAL A 120 -13.13 -9.98 -21.80
C VAL A 120 -11.81 -10.60 -22.23
N LEU A 121 -10.74 -10.38 -21.46
CA LEU A 121 -9.41 -10.94 -21.75
C LEU A 121 -9.45 -12.48 -21.76
N LYS A 122 -10.03 -13.10 -20.71
CA LYS A 122 -10.12 -14.56 -20.58
C LYS A 122 -11.05 -15.19 -21.61
N LEU A 123 -12.21 -14.58 -21.86
CA LEU A 123 -13.14 -15.07 -22.89
C LEU A 123 -12.50 -15.02 -24.28
N SER A 124 -11.85 -13.89 -24.61
CA SER A 124 -11.17 -13.76 -25.90
C SER A 124 -10.02 -14.76 -26.06
N ALA A 125 -9.19 -14.89 -25.03
CA ALA A 125 -8.09 -15.85 -25.04
C ALA A 125 -8.61 -17.30 -25.07
N GLY A 126 -9.69 -17.61 -24.36
CA GLY A 126 -10.31 -18.94 -24.33
C GLY A 126 -10.89 -19.33 -25.68
N ILE A 127 -11.61 -18.42 -26.34
CA ILE A 127 -12.16 -18.68 -27.70
C ILE A 127 -11.02 -18.86 -28.72
N LEU A 128 -9.99 -18.01 -28.67
CA LEU A 128 -8.85 -18.08 -29.60
C LEU A 128 -7.99 -19.32 -29.41
N SER A 129 -7.86 -19.81 -28.17
CA SER A 129 -7.12 -21.03 -27.85
C SER A 129 -7.98 -22.31 -27.88
N ASN A 130 -9.28 -22.17 -28.12
CA ASN A 130 -10.26 -23.28 -28.02
C ASN A 130 -10.23 -23.98 -26.65
N SER A 131 -9.96 -23.19 -25.59
CA SER A 131 -9.84 -23.66 -24.21
C SER A 131 -11.15 -23.47 -23.46
N VAL A 132 -11.83 -24.59 -23.18
CA VAL A 132 -13.08 -24.60 -22.42
C VAL A 132 -12.85 -24.08 -21.00
N GLY A 133 -11.72 -24.44 -20.38
CA GLY A 133 -11.37 -23.98 -19.03
C GLY A 133 -11.24 -22.47 -18.95
N LEU A 134 -10.56 -21.84 -19.93
CA LEU A 134 -10.35 -20.40 -19.96
C LEU A 134 -11.65 -19.62 -20.28
N VAL A 135 -12.53 -20.18 -21.11
CA VAL A 135 -13.87 -19.64 -21.35
C VAL A 135 -14.71 -19.68 -20.07
N SER A 136 -14.69 -20.81 -19.35
CA SER A 136 -15.40 -20.95 -18.06
C SER A 136 -14.90 -19.92 -17.05
N ASP A 137 -13.59 -19.77 -16.88
CA ASP A 137 -12.96 -18.77 -15.99
C ASP A 137 -13.31 -17.31 -16.41
N GLY A 138 -13.48 -17.07 -17.71
CA GLY A 138 -13.98 -15.78 -18.22
C GLY A 138 -15.45 -15.52 -17.88
N ILE A 139 -16.30 -16.55 -17.87
CA ILE A 139 -17.71 -16.47 -17.45
C ILE A 139 -17.80 -16.24 -15.94
N ASP A 140 -16.96 -16.91 -15.13
CA ASP A 140 -16.89 -16.67 -13.69
C ASP A 140 -16.53 -15.20 -13.39
N ASN A 141 -15.56 -14.64 -14.09
CA ASN A 141 -15.25 -13.20 -13.96
C ASN A 141 -16.42 -12.28 -14.39
N LEU A 142 -17.30 -12.73 -15.27
CA LEU A 142 -18.51 -11.96 -15.61
C LEU A 142 -19.50 -11.95 -14.43
N ALA A 143 -19.61 -13.03 -13.69
CA ALA A 143 -20.39 -13.08 -12.45
C ALA A 143 -19.81 -12.11 -11.39
N ASP A 144 -18.49 -11.95 -11.33
CA ASP A 144 -17.83 -10.99 -10.45
C ASP A 144 -18.15 -9.53 -10.81
N VAL A 145 -18.35 -9.23 -12.09
CA VAL A 145 -18.84 -7.90 -12.51
C VAL A 145 -20.20 -7.61 -11.89
N VAL A 146 -21.09 -8.60 -11.86
CA VAL A 146 -22.40 -8.47 -11.20
C VAL A 146 -22.25 -8.30 -9.70
N SER A 147 -21.38 -9.07 -9.06
CA SER A 147 -21.07 -8.96 -7.62
C SER A 147 -20.56 -7.57 -7.27
N SER A 148 -19.55 -7.07 -7.98
CA SER A 148 -19.01 -5.71 -7.81
C SER A 148 -20.07 -4.64 -8.06
N GLY A 149 -20.99 -4.86 -8.99
CA GLY A 149 -22.15 -4.01 -9.23
C GLY A 149 -23.09 -3.94 -8.02
N VAL A 150 -23.35 -5.07 -7.39
CA VAL A 150 -24.16 -5.15 -6.14
C VAL A 150 -23.47 -4.40 -5.00
N VAL A 151 -22.15 -4.53 -4.85
CA VAL A 151 -21.35 -3.77 -3.87
C VAL A 151 -21.46 -2.27 -4.11
N TYR A 152 -21.26 -1.83 -5.33
CA TYR A 152 -21.39 -0.42 -5.69
C TYR A 152 -22.79 0.15 -5.36
N LEU A 153 -23.84 -0.59 -5.69
CA LEU A 153 -25.22 -0.20 -5.37
C LEU A 153 -25.48 -0.21 -3.86
N GLY A 154 -24.93 -1.20 -3.16
CA GLY A 154 -24.99 -1.30 -1.70
C GLY A 154 -24.40 -0.10 -1.00
N ILE A 155 -23.21 0.32 -1.42
CA ILE A 155 -22.54 1.52 -0.92
C ILE A 155 -23.36 2.78 -1.24
N LYS A 156 -23.75 2.95 -2.50
CA LYS A 156 -24.51 4.12 -2.95
C LYS A 156 -25.85 4.29 -2.23
N ARG A 157 -26.52 3.18 -1.92
CA ARG A 157 -27.82 3.16 -1.23
C ARG A 157 -27.71 2.97 0.28
N LYS A 158 -26.51 2.95 0.85
CA LYS A 158 -26.23 2.68 2.27
C LYS A 158 -26.84 1.34 2.75
N ARG A 159 -26.80 0.33 1.91
CA ARG A 159 -27.30 -1.03 2.15
C ARG A 159 -26.18 -2.07 2.07
N GLU A 160 -25.04 -1.77 2.67
CA GLU A 160 -23.82 -2.55 2.60
C GLU A 160 -23.97 -3.96 3.17
N PHE A 161 -24.80 -4.11 4.22
CA PHE A 161 -25.08 -5.43 4.81
C PHE A 161 -25.64 -6.42 3.78
N TYR A 162 -26.60 -6.01 2.96
CA TYR A 162 -27.19 -6.88 1.94
C TYR A 162 -26.18 -7.24 0.84
N ALA A 163 -25.33 -6.30 0.45
CA ALA A 163 -24.26 -6.55 -0.49
C ALA A 163 -23.26 -7.56 0.07
N THR A 164 -22.86 -7.42 1.35
CA THR A 164 -21.97 -8.36 2.05
C THR A 164 -22.58 -9.77 2.08
N VAL A 165 -23.85 -9.90 2.48
CA VAL A 165 -24.54 -11.19 2.52
C VAL A 165 -24.61 -11.84 1.12
N PHE A 166 -24.89 -11.04 0.09
CA PHE A 166 -24.91 -11.52 -1.30
C PHE A 166 -23.55 -12.13 -1.71
N ILE A 167 -22.44 -11.43 -1.43
CA ILE A 167 -21.11 -11.94 -1.75
C ILE A 167 -20.81 -13.24 -0.98
N ILE A 168 -21.10 -13.27 0.32
CA ILE A 168 -20.89 -14.47 1.13
C ILE A 168 -21.63 -15.68 0.55
N VAL A 169 -22.89 -15.51 0.17
CA VAL A 169 -23.69 -16.58 -0.46
C VAL A 169 -23.06 -17.01 -1.78
N LEU A 170 -22.65 -16.05 -2.61
CA LEU A 170 -21.97 -16.34 -3.88
C LEU A 170 -20.67 -17.13 -3.66
N MET A 171 -19.85 -16.76 -2.70
CA MET A 171 -18.61 -17.47 -2.34
C MET A 171 -18.88 -18.91 -1.91
N PHE A 172 -19.95 -19.18 -1.14
CA PHE A 172 -20.32 -20.55 -0.78
C PHE A 172 -20.74 -21.37 -2.00
N ILE A 173 -21.49 -20.76 -2.94
CA ILE A 173 -21.91 -21.43 -4.19
C ILE A 173 -20.68 -21.78 -5.04
N VAL A 174 -19.75 -20.83 -5.22
CA VAL A 174 -18.50 -21.02 -5.97
C VAL A 174 -17.65 -22.12 -5.33
N ALA A 175 -17.48 -22.09 -4.01
CA ALA A 175 -16.71 -23.11 -3.30
C ALA A 175 -17.31 -24.50 -3.44
N ALA A 176 -18.64 -24.62 -3.34
CA ALA A 176 -19.35 -25.91 -3.52
C ALA A 176 -19.21 -26.41 -4.96
N GLY A 177 -19.35 -25.54 -5.96
CA GLY A 177 -19.15 -25.88 -7.37
C GLY A 177 -17.71 -26.33 -7.67
N LEU A 178 -16.73 -25.62 -7.14
CA LEU A 178 -15.31 -25.97 -7.29
C LEU A 178 -14.99 -27.32 -6.63
N LEU A 179 -15.51 -27.55 -5.41
CA LEU A 179 -15.34 -28.80 -4.71
C LEU A 179 -15.96 -29.97 -5.51
N TYR A 180 -17.19 -29.80 -5.98
CA TYR A 180 -17.88 -30.80 -6.81
C TYR A 180 -17.08 -31.15 -8.08
N ASN A 181 -16.65 -30.10 -8.83
CA ASN A 181 -15.86 -30.30 -10.05
C ASN A 181 -14.51 -30.97 -9.77
N SER A 182 -13.83 -30.60 -8.68
CA SER A 182 -12.53 -31.18 -8.32
C SER A 182 -12.67 -32.66 -7.92
N VAL A 183 -13.72 -33.03 -7.17
CA VAL A 183 -14.02 -34.42 -6.81
C VAL A 183 -14.42 -35.21 -8.06
N ALA A 184 -15.25 -34.65 -8.95
CA ALA A 184 -15.63 -35.30 -10.19
C ALA A 184 -14.44 -35.61 -11.10
N ARG A 185 -13.49 -34.66 -11.21
CA ARG A 185 -12.23 -34.86 -11.95
C ARG A 185 -11.27 -35.84 -11.29
N LEU A 186 -11.33 -35.96 -9.96
CA LEU A 186 -10.57 -37.01 -9.26
C LEU A 186 -11.06 -38.42 -9.60
N LEU A 187 -12.39 -38.57 -9.75
CA LEU A 187 -13.02 -39.83 -10.11
C LEU A 187 -12.95 -40.14 -11.62
N HIS A 188 -13.02 -39.09 -12.45
CA HIS A 188 -12.98 -39.16 -13.91
C HIS A 188 -11.94 -38.17 -14.46
N PRO A 189 -10.65 -38.56 -14.47
CA PRO A 189 -9.58 -37.67 -14.90
C PRO A 189 -9.80 -37.17 -16.34
N SER A 190 -9.79 -35.85 -16.52
CA SER A 190 -9.82 -35.21 -17.83
C SER A 190 -8.47 -34.51 -18.07
N PRO A 191 -7.96 -34.50 -19.32
CA PRO A 191 -6.70 -33.84 -19.64
C PRO A 191 -6.81 -32.34 -19.37
N VAL A 192 -5.77 -31.77 -18.75
CA VAL A 192 -5.63 -30.32 -18.57
C VAL A 192 -4.97 -29.75 -19.81
N GLU A 193 -5.56 -28.69 -20.35
CA GLU A 193 -5.00 -28.01 -21.52
C GLU A 193 -3.71 -27.27 -21.15
N VAL A 194 -2.60 -27.68 -21.75
CA VAL A 194 -1.29 -27.07 -21.57
C VAL A 194 -1.05 -26.11 -22.73
N GLY A 195 -1.01 -24.80 -22.45
CA GLY A 195 -0.80 -23.78 -23.46
C GLY A 195 -0.23 -22.48 -22.89
N LEU A 196 0.40 -21.68 -23.72
CA LEU A 196 0.97 -20.39 -23.32
C LEU A 196 -0.13 -19.37 -22.94
N LEU A 197 -1.25 -19.35 -23.66
CA LEU A 197 -2.35 -18.41 -23.41
C LEU A 197 -3.00 -18.61 -22.03
N PRO A 198 -3.35 -19.83 -21.58
CA PRO A 198 -3.82 -20.08 -20.22
C PRO A 198 -2.81 -19.64 -19.14
N VAL A 199 -1.52 -19.88 -19.35
CA VAL A 199 -0.47 -19.42 -18.41
C VAL A 199 -0.43 -17.91 -18.31
N LEU A 200 -0.38 -17.19 -19.43
CA LEU A 200 -0.37 -15.74 -19.47
C LEU A 200 -1.64 -15.14 -18.83
N ALA A 201 -2.80 -15.70 -19.16
CA ALA A 201 -4.08 -15.27 -18.59
C ALA A 201 -4.10 -15.47 -17.07
N ALA A 202 -3.63 -16.59 -16.55
CA ALA A 202 -3.53 -16.86 -15.12
C ALA A 202 -2.57 -15.89 -14.42
N VAL A 203 -1.40 -15.63 -14.98
CA VAL A 203 -0.42 -14.68 -14.42
C VAL A 203 -0.98 -13.26 -14.39
N VAL A 204 -1.53 -12.78 -15.51
CA VAL A 204 -2.11 -11.42 -15.61
C VAL A 204 -3.29 -11.29 -14.64
N SER A 205 -4.19 -12.28 -14.60
CA SER A 205 -5.33 -12.32 -13.68
C SER A 205 -4.86 -12.31 -12.22
N GLY A 206 -3.93 -13.21 -11.86
CA GLY A 206 -3.42 -13.31 -10.49
C GLY A 206 -2.78 -12.01 -9.99
N VAL A 207 -1.93 -11.38 -10.81
CA VAL A 207 -1.30 -10.09 -10.47
C VAL A 207 -2.35 -8.98 -10.33
N THR A 208 -3.28 -8.90 -11.28
CA THR A 208 -4.32 -7.87 -11.27
C THR A 208 -5.26 -8.03 -10.07
N CYS A 209 -5.71 -9.26 -9.78
CA CYS A 209 -6.53 -9.55 -8.61
C CYS A 209 -5.78 -9.31 -7.29
N TYR A 210 -4.46 -9.57 -7.22
CA TYR A 210 -3.66 -9.25 -6.04
C TYR A 210 -3.58 -7.74 -5.77
N LEU A 211 -3.42 -6.93 -6.81
CA LEU A 211 -3.44 -5.47 -6.68
C LEU A 211 -4.83 -4.99 -6.26
N LEU A 212 -5.89 -5.54 -6.86
CA LEU A 212 -7.27 -5.21 -6.54
C LEU A 212 -7.61 -5.61 -5.10
N TYR A 213 -7.23 -6.80 -4.66
CA TYR A 213 -7.36 -7.26 -3.27
C TYR A 213 -6.77 -6.27 -2.26
N ASN A 214 -5.51 -5.85 -2.47
CA ASN A 214 -4.86 -4.92 -1.55
C ASN A 214 -5.56 -3.56 -1.54
N TYR A 215 -5.98 -3.07 -2.70
CA TYR A 215 -6.67 -1.80 -2.84
C TYR A 215 -8.06 -1.82 -2.18
N GLN A 216 -8.90 -2.79 -2.50
CA GLN A 216 -10.24 -2.96 -1.92
C GLN A 216 -10.16 -3.09 -0.40
N ARG A 217 -9.19 -3.86 0.09
CA ARG A 217 -8.99 -4.07 1.52
C ARG A 217 -8.55 -2.81 2.24
N PHE A 218 -7.62 -2.05 1.65
CA PHE A 218 -7.18 -0.77 2.16
C PHE A 218 -8.35 0.22 2.27
N VAL A 219 -9.12 0.39 1.19
CA VAL A 219 -10.28 1.30 1.18
C VAL A 219 -11.39 0.78 2.09
N GLY A 220 -11.68 -0.52 2.08
CA GLY A 220 -12.72 -1.15 2.90
C GLY A 220 -12.50 -0.96 4.40
N ARG A 221 -11.26 -1.15 4.88
CA ARG A 221 -10.92 -0.89 6.29
C ARG A 221 -11.04 0.57 6.65
N ARG A 222 -10.51 1.45 5.80
CA ARG A 222 -10.52 2.89 6.04
C ARG A 222 -11.92 3.47 6.09
N SER A 223 -12.82 2.99 5.23
CA SER A 223 -14.22 3.39 5.19
C SER A 223 -15.13 2.56 6.11
N ALA A 224 -14.56 1.64 6.90
CA ALA A 224 -15.30 0.66 7.70
C ALA A 224 -16.39 -0.08 6.90
N ASN A 225 -16.10 -0.38 5.63
CA ASN A 225 -17.05 -0.93 4.68
C ASN A 225 -16.88 -2.44 4.53
N MET A 226 -17.78 -3.22 5.13
CA MET A 226 -17.68 -4.68 5.13
C MET A 226 -17.90 -5.30 3.74
N SER A 227 -18.70 -4.69 2.87
CA SER A 227 -18.92 -5.22 1.53
C SER A 227 -17.66 -5.14 0.66
N LEU A 228 -16.84 -4.07 0.80
CA LEU A 228 -15.54 -3.98 0.15
C LEU A 228 -14.52 -4.97 0.72
N ILE A 229 -14.55 -5.21 2.03
CA ILE A 229 -13.69 -6.23 2.64
C ILE A 229 -14.07 -7.61 2.10
N SER A 230 -15.36 -7.92 2.01
CA SER A 230 -15.85 -9.18 1.42
C SER A 230 -15.42 -9.34 -0.02
N GLU A 231 -15.55 -8.28 -0.83
CA GLU A 231 -15.08 -8.26 -2.22
C GLU A 231 -13.55 -8.42 -2.32
N SER A 232 -12.79 -7.88 -1.34
CA SER A 232 -11.35 -8.12 -1.30
C SER A 232 -11.00 -9.59 -1.04
N VAL A 233 -11.77 -10.29 -0.21
CA VAL A 233 -11.56 -11.72 0.04
C VAL A 233 -11.84 -12.53 -1.23
N ASP A 234 -12.85 -12.14 -1.98
CA ASP A 234 -13.16 -12.73 -3.27
C ASP A 234 -12.03 -12.51 -4.28
N SER A 235 -11.51 -11.29 -4.40
CA SER A 235 -10.31 -11.02 -5.21
C SER A 235 -9.11 -11.87 -4.78
N LEU A 236 -8.93 -12.15 -3.47
CA LEU A 236 -7.88 -13.05 -2.98
C LEU A 236 -8.12 -14.50 -3.41
N ASN A 237 -9.38 -14.95 -3.44
CA ASN A 237 -9.73 -16.27 -3.94
C ASN A 237 -9.31 -16.45 -5.40
N HIS A 238 -9.49 -15.41 -6.25
CA HIS A 238 -9.00 -15.42 -7.62
C HIS A 238 -7.48 -15.50 -7.72
N VAL A 239 -6.73 -14.87 -6.80
CA VAL A 239 -5.26 -15.01 -6.73
C VAL A 239 -4.89 -16.48 -6.43
N VAL A 240 -5.55 -17.08 -5.44
CA VAL A 240 -5.29 -18.48 -5.05
C VAL A 240 -5.66 -19.43 -6.20
N THR A 241 -6.78 -19.18 -6.87
CA THR A 241 -7.19 -19.95 -8.06
C THR A 241 -6.19 -19.80 -9.20
N ALA A 242 -5.69 -18.60 -9.49
CA ALA A 242 -4.67 -18.39 -10.52
C ALA A 242 -3.38 -19.15 -10.23
N VAL A 243 -2.92 -19.17 -8.97
CA VAL A 243 -1.77 -19.99 -8.54
C VAL A 243 -2.07 -21.47 -8.70
N ALA A 244 -3.28 -21.91 -8.33
CA ALA A 244 -3.72 -23.28 -8.47
C ALA A 244 -3.71 -23.73 -9.94
N VAL A 245 -4.25 -22.92 -10.85
CA VAL A 245 -4.21 -23.17 -12.30
C VAL A 245 -2.78 -23.33 -12.81
N LEU A 246 -1.87 -22.45 -12.40
CA LEU A 246 -0.45 -22.56 -12.79
C LEU A 246 0.18 -23.87 -12.28
N LEU A 247 -0.11 -24.27 -11.04
CA LEU A 247 0.35 -25.53 -10.48
C LEU A 247 -0.25 -26.73 -11.23
N GLY A 248 -1.54 -26.67 -11.59
CA GLY A 248 -2.21 -27.67 -12.40
C GLY A 248 -1.59 -27.85 -13.78
N ILE A 249 -1.27 -26.73 -14.48
CA ILE A 249 -0.59 -26.76 -15.77
C ILE A 249 0.81 -27.39 -15.66
N ILE A 250 1.58 -27.03 -14.62
CA ILE A 250 2.91 -27.62 -14.36
C ILE A 250 2.77 -29.12 -14.09
N ALA A 251 1.81 -29.53 -13.28
CA ALA A 251 1.56 -30.94 -12.97
C ALA A 251 1.13 -31.73 -14.21
N ALA A 252 0.28 -31.17 -15.07
CA ALA A 252 -0.11 -31.78 -16.33
C ALA A 252 1.08 -31.95 -17.28
N ALA A 253 1.98 -30.97 -17.36
CA ALA A 253 3.21 -31.07 -18.13
C ALA A 253 4.16 -32.17 -17.61
N LEU A 254 4.06 -32.52 -16.31
CA LEU A 254 4.77 -33.64 -15.68
C LEU A 254 4.02 -34.97 -15.76
N GLY A 255 2.88 -35.02 -16.47
CA GLY A 255 2.07 -36.24 -16.67
C GLY A 255 1.20 -36.64 -15.48
N THR A 256 0.94 -35.74 -14.53
CA THR A 256 0.17 -36.04 -13.31
C THR A 256 -1.10 -35.20 -13.23
N SER A 257 -2.25 -35.77 -13.66
CA SER A 257 -3.58 -35.11 -13.59
C SER A 257 -4.20 -35.09 -12.19
N LEU A 258 -3.78 -35.98 -11.28
CA LEU A 258 -4.31 -36.05 -9.92
C LEU A 258 -4.01 -34.78 -9.10
N ILE A 259 -2.89 -34.15 -9.34
CA ILE A 259 -2.47 -32.94 -8.60
C ILE A 259 -3.44 -31.79 -8.86
N ASP A 260 -3.95 -31.62 -10.08
CA ASP A 260 -4.93 -30.59 -10.42
C ASP A 260 -6.20 -30.71 -9.57
N SER A 261 -6.75 -31.92 -9.43
CA SER A 261 -7.92 -32.18 -8.61
C SER A 261 -7.68 -31.92 -7.11
N LEU A 262 -6.53 -32.32 -6.58
CA LEU A 262 -6.18 -32.09 -5.18
C LEU A 262 -6.00 -30.60 -4.89
N VAL A 263 -5.38 -29.86 -5.80
CA VAL A 263 -5.23 -28.41 -5.70
C VAL A 263 -6.60 -27.73 -5.74
N GLY A 264 -7.52 -28.16 -6.61
CA GLY A 264 -8.90 -27.67 -6.64
C GLY A 264 -9.66 -27.89 -5.33
N ILE A 265 -9.52 -29.06 -4.69
CA ILE A 265 -10.10 -29.33 -3.36
C ILE A 265 -9.51 -28.38 -2.30
N PHE A 266 -8.19 -28.17 -2.33
CA PHE A 266 -7.53 -27.23 -1.42
C PHE A 266 -8.05 -25.80 -1.58
N VAL A 267 -8.19 -25.32 -2.83
CA VAL A 267 -8.74 -23.99 -3.14
C VAL A 267 -10.17 -23.86 -2.64
N ALA A 268 -11.03 -24.87 -2.88
CA ALA A 268 -12.40 -24.89 -2.37
C ALA A 268 -12.43 -24.76 -0.83
N GLY A 269 -11.57 -25.51 -0.12
CA GLY A 269 -11.41 -25.41 1.33
C GLY A 269 -10.96 -24.01 1.79
N PHE A 270 -10.05 -23.40 1.03
CA PHE A 270 -9.58 -22.03 1.30
C PHE A 270 -10.72 -21.01 1.17
N ILE A 271 -11.53 -21.10 0.10
CA ILE A 271 -12.70 -20.22 -0.12
C ILE A 271 -13.73 -20.42 0.99
N LEU A 272 -14.06 -21.68 1.36
CA LEU A 272 -14.99 -21.99 2.45
C LEU A 272 -14.54 -21.37 3.78
N ARG A 273 -13.26 -21.47 4.10
CA ARG A 273 -12.70 -20.84 5.30
C ARG A 273 -12.89 -19.32 5.28
N GLY A 274 -12.59 -18.68 4.16
CA GLY A 274 -12.77 -17.23 3.99
C GLY A 274 -14.22 -16.80 4.14
N SER A 275 -15.13 -17.52 3.48
CA SER A 275 -16.60 -17.29 3.54
C SER A 275 -17.14 -17.45 4.96
N THR A 276 -16.68 -18.47 5.69
CA THR A 276 -17.09 -18.72 7.08
C THR A 276 -16.59 -17.60 8.01
N ALA A 277 -15.34 -17.16 7.85
CA ALA A 277 -14.79 -16.04 8.64
C ALA A 277 -15.59 -14.76 8.40
N LEU A 278 -15.88 -14.42 7.14
CA LEU A 278 -16.72 -13.27 6.78
C LEU A 278 -18.13 -13.35 7.37
N THR A 279 -18.74 -14.55 7.35
CA THR A 279 -20.07 -14.78 7.93
C THR A 279 -20.05 -14.46 9.42
N LEU A 280 -19.08 -15.01 10.17
CA LEU A 280 -18.98 -14.78 11.61
C LEU A 280 -18.77 -13.31 11.95
N ASP A 281 -17.92 -12.60 11.20
CA ASP A 281 -17.68 -11.17 11.44
C ASP A 281 -18.91 -10.31 11.08
N THR A 282 -19.62 -10.67 10.00
CA THR A 282 -20.85 -9.99 9.61
C THR A 282 -21.96 -10.17 10.66
N LEU A 283 -22.08 -11.34 11.26
CA LEU A 283 -23.04 -11.62 12.33
C LEU A 283 -22.69 -10.85 13.61
N LYS A 284 -21.39 -10.82 14.00
CA LYS A 284 -20.92 -10.03 15.17
C LYS A 284 -21.20 -8.54 14.98
N ALA A 285 -20.94 -8.01 13.78
CA ALA A 285 -21.23 -6.61 13.45
C ALA A 285 -22.72 -6.27 13.61
N ARG A 286 -23.61 -7.20 13.21
CA ARG A 286 -25.07 -7.05 13.37
C ARG A 286 -25.51 -7.04 14.83
N GLU A 287 -24.86 -7.80 15.70
CA GLU A 287 -25.14 -7.87 17.14
C GLU A 287 -24.67 -6.63 17.93
N GLY A 288 -24.11 -5.61 17.28
CA GLY A 288 -23.63 -4.40 17.93
C GLY A 288 -22.33 -4.55 18.72
N LYS A 289 -21.63 -5.68 18.59
CA LYS A 289 -20.36 -5.95 19.27
C LYS A 289 -19.16 -5.20 18.67
N GLY A 290 -19.42 -4.29 17.74
CA GLY A 290 -18.38 -3.60 16.98
C GLY A 290 -17.76 -4.48 15.89
N MET A 291 -17.24 -3.85 14.87
CA MET A 291 -16.58 -4.55 13.76
C MET A 291 -15.08 -4.60 14.04
N ASP A 292 -14.57 -5.76 14.44
CA ASP A 292 -13.11 -5.95 14.55
C ASP A 292 -12.51 -6.20 13.16
N LEU A 293 -11.98 -5.13 12.58
CA LEU A 293 -11.31 -5.18 11.28
C LEU A 293 -9.80 -5.41 11.40
N SER A 294 -9.26 -5.61 12.61
CA SER A 294 -7.81 -5.70 12.84
C SER A 294 -7.14 -6.84 12.09
N HIS A 295 -7.81 -8.00 12.03
CA HIS A 295 -7.29 -9.19 11.33
C HIS A 295 -7.45 -9.14 9.80
N TRP A 296 -8.22 -8.15 9.29
CA TRP A 296 -8.40 -7.94 7.86
C TRP A 296 -7.38 -6.93 7.26
N GLY A 297 -6.21 -6.70 7.87
CA GLY A 297 -5.18 -5.77 7.39
C GLY A 297 -4.61 -6.17 6.01
N SER A 298 -4.50 -5.21 5.10
CA SER A 298 -3.85 -5.41 3.81
C SER A 298 -2.33 -5.52 3.95
N SER A 299 -1.67 -6.11 2.94
CA SER A 299 -0.21 -6.12 2.88
C SER A 299 0.37 -4.71 2.88
N TRP A 300 -0.34 -3.77 2.24
CA TRP A 300 0.05 -2.35 2.19
C TRP A 300 -0.06 -1.68 3.56
N GLU A 301 -1.13 -1.95 4.31
CA GLU A 301 -1.25 -1.41 5.67
C GLU A 301 -0.21 -1.98 6.62
N LYS A 302 0.10 -3.28 6.50
CA LYS A 302 1.20 -3.88 7.26
C LYS A 302 2.53 -3.21 6.92
N ALA A 303 2.78 -2.97 5.63
CA ALA A 303 3.97 -2.27 5.17
C ALA A 303 4.01 -0.80 5.66
N MET A 304 2.87 -0.09 5.63
CA MET A 304 2.76 1.28 6.15
C MET A 304 2.94 1.33 7.67
N THR A 305 2.35 0.39 8.41
CA THR A 305 2.51 0.30 9.86
C THR A 305 3.97 0.01 10.23
N GLU A 306 4.62 -0.90 9.52
CA GLU A 306 6.04 -1.20 9.73
C GLU A 306 6.93 -0.01 9.36
N ALA A 307 6.63 0.69 8.26
CA ALA A 307 7.32 1.91 7.88
C ALA A 307 7.15 3.00 8.95
N ARG A 308 5.92 3.22 9.45
CA ARG A 308 5.63 4.17 10.53
C ARG A 308 6.40 3.83 11.80
N ARG A 309 6.35 2.58 12.24
CA ARG A 309 7.11 2.10 13.41
C ARG A 309 8.59 2.39 13.27
N ARG A 310 9.16 2.09 12.12
CA ARG A 310 10.57 2.33 11.82
C ARG A 310 10.92 3.82 11.81
N HIS A 311 10.07 4.68 11.24
CA HIS A 311 10.28 6.13 11.26
C HIS A 311 10.27 6.67 12.68
N LEU A 312 9.32 6.20 13.50
CA LEU A 312 9.23 6.60 14.89
C LEU A 312 10.45 6.13 15.69
N GLU A 313 10.90 4.90 15.48
CA GLU A 313 12.11 4.33 16.10
C GLU A 313 13.37 5.15 15.76
N VAL A 314 13.58 5.45 14.48
CA VAL A 314 14.70 6.29 14.02
C VAL A 314 14.60 7.70 14.63
N TRP A 315 13.42 8.29 14.66
CA TRP A 315 13.19 9.60 15.24
C TRP A 315 13.49 9.62 16.75
N LEU A 316 12.98 8.65 17.50
CA LEU A 316 13.22 8.53 18.94
C LEU A 316 14.72 8.33 19.25
N LEU A 317 15.38 7.40 18.56
CA LEU A 317 16.80 7.16 18.74
C LEU A 317 17.66 8.39 18.42
N HIS A 318 17.23 9.21 17.46
CA HIS A 318 17.93 10.47 17.15
C HIS A 318 17.68 11.54 18.19
N ARG A 319 16.42 11.70 18.65
CA ARG A 319 16.04 12.75 19.61
C ARG A 319 16.54 12.48 21.03
N LEU A 320 16.57 11.23 21.43
CA LEU A 320 16.93 10.80 22.77
C LEU A 320 18.46 10.69 23.00
N GLU A 321 19.25 11.39 22.22
CA GLU A 321 20.66 11.64 22.52
C GLU A 321 20.83 12.41 23.85
N ARG A 322 19.87 13.29 24.17
CA ARG A 322 19.73 13.96 25.46
C ARG A 322 18.59 13.32 26.26
N PRO A 323 18.73 13.24 27.61
CA PRO A 323 17.65 12.71 28.44
C PRO A 323 16.38 13.57 28.34
N MET A 324 15.24 12.96 28.00
CA MET A 324 13.93 13.62 27.91
C MET A 324 12.87 12.82 28.66
N ASP A 325 11.97 13.50 29.35
CA ASP A 325 10.81 12.86 29.94
C ASP A 325 9.72 12.62 28.90
N ILE A 326 8.71 11.83 29.28
CA ILE A 326 7.65 11.41 28.36
C ILE A 326 6.82 12.60 27.85
N ALA A 327 6.66 13.66 28.65
CA ALA A 327 5.90 14.85 28.25
C ALA A 327 6.72 15.71 27.26
N GLU A 328 8.03 15.84 27.49
CA GLU A 328 8.96 16.50 26.56
C GLU A 328 9.00 15.77 25.21
N ILE A 329 9.04 14.42 25.22
CA ILE A 329 8.98 13.62 23.98
C ILE A 329 7.65 13.88 23.26
N GLY A 330 6.53 13.93 23.97
CA GLY A 330 5.21 14.22 23.39
C GLY A 330 5.14 15.60 22.73
N MET A 331 5.62 16.63 23.40
CA MET A 331 5.68 17.97 22.83
C MET A 331 6.56 18.06 21.57
N GLU A 332 7.73 17.40 21.60
CA GLU A 332 8.62 17.36 20.43
C GLU A 332 8.02 16.51 19.29
N PHE A 333 7.30 15.44 19.62
CA PHE A 333 6.56 14.63 18.64
C PHE A 333 5.49 15.49 17.96
N ASP A 334 4.66 16.17 18.72
CA ASP A 334 3.62 17.03 18.18
C ASP A 334 4.20 18.16 17.34
N LYS A 335 5.26 18.80 17.81
CA LYS A 335 5.97 19.82 17.04
C LYS A 335 6.54 19.29 15.72
N THR A 336 7.06 18.05 15.72
CA THR A 336 7.67 17.45 14.54
C THR A 336 6.63 16.96 13.55
N PHE A 337 5.60 16.29 14.03
CA PHE A 337 4.66 15.57 13.17
C PHE A 337 3.30 16.26 12.98
N SER A 338 2.79 17.05 13.95
CA SER A 338 1.50 17.74 13.80
C SER A 338 1.60 18.98 12.89
N GLY A 339 2.71 19.72 12.96
CA GLY A 339 2.95 20.90 12.12
C GLY A 339 3.23 20.58 10.65
N ALA A 340 3.53 19.33 10.35
CA ALA A 340 3.92 18.86 9.03
C ALA A 340 2.80 18.14 8.26
N ARG A 341 1.64 17.94 8.89
CA ARG A 341 0.51 17.27 8.25
C ARG A 341 -0.09 18.15 7.18
N LEU A 342 0.39 17.99 5.96
CA LEU A 342 -0.27 18.61 4.81
C LEU A 342 -1.72 18.15 4.78
N PRO A 343 -2.70 19.07 4.71
CA PRO A 343 -4.12 18.72 4.57
C PRO A 343 -4.37 17.71 3.44
N VAL A 344 -3.53 17.77 2.39
CA VAL A 344 -3.52 16.86 1.25
C VAL A 344 -3.18 15.43 1.66
N LEU A 345 -2.14 15.19 2.46
CA LEU A 345 -1.77 13.84 2.90
C LEU A 345 -2.87 13.23 3.77
N LYS A 346 -3.50 14.05 4.62
CA LYS A 346 -4.65 13.64 5.42
C LYS A 346 -5.86 13.30 4.53
N ALA A 347 -6.17 14.15 3.55
CA ALA A 347 -7.28 13.94 2.63
C ALA A 347 -7.08 12.70 1.74
N THR A 348 -5.83 12.42 1.32
CA THR A 348 -5.51 11.25 0.51
C THR A 348 -5.35 9.96 1.30
N GLY A 349 -5.32 10.03 2.64
CA GLY A 349 -5.03 8.88 3.48
C GLY A 349 -3.61 8.34 3.37
N LEU A 350 -2.73 9.13 2.82
CA LEU A 350 -1.30 8.83 2.73
C LEU A 350 -0.52 9.41 3.92
N ASP A 351 -1.22 10.04 4.88
CA ASP A 351 -0.61 10.47 6.13
C ASP A 351 -0.26 9.23 6.97
N MET A 352 1.02 8.92 7.02
CA MET A 352 1.56 7.77 7.74
C MET A 352 1.26 7.83 9.25
N PHE A 353 1.04 9.02 9.80
CA PHE A 353 0.75 9.27 11.21
C PHE A 353 -0.71 9.65 11.47
N GLU A 354 -1.63 9.43 10.50
CA GLU A 354 -3.05 9.64 10.73
C GLU A 354 -3.58 8.72 11.83
N GLY A 355 -4.23 9.31 12.84
CA GLY A 355 -4.73 8.58 14.01
C GLY A 355 -3.65 8.07 14.96
N PHE A 356 -2.38 8.47 14.77
CA PHE A 356 -1.31 8.16 15.70
C PHE A 356 -1.39 9.10 16.89
N ASP A 357 -1.50 8.52 18.06
CA ASP A 357 -1.54 9.17 19.35
C ASP A 357 -0.17 9.02 20.05
N PHE A 358 0.16 9.96 20.95
CA PHE A 358 1.38 9.88 21.74
C PHE A 358 1.42 8.63 22.66
N ALA A 359 0.28 8.06 23.02
CA ALA A 359 0.21 6.78 23.73
C ALA A 359 0.96 5.66 22.98
N ASP A 360 0.85 5.66 21.64
CA ASP A 360 1.61 4.76 20.77
C ASP A 360 3.13 5.05 20.82
N GLY A 361 3.51 6.31 20.97
CA GLY A 361 4.91 6.75 21.13
C GLY A 361 5.53 6.21 22.42
N LYS A 362 4.78 6.25 23.54
CA LYS A 362 5.20 5.68 24.80
C LYS A 362 5.44 4.17 24.68
N GLN A 363 4.53 3.44 24.05
CA GLN A 363 4.68 2.01 23.81
C GLN A 363 5.97 1.69 23.04
N THR A 364 6.31 2.52 22.03
CA THR A 364 7.56 2.38 21.28
C THR A 364 8.78 2.66 22.15
N CYS A 365 8.76 3.68 23.02
CA CYS A 365 9.85 3.94 23.97
C CYS A 365 10.07 2.74 24.90
N ASP A 366 8.98 2.18 25.47
CA ASP A 366 9.05 1.04 26.37
C ASP A 366 9.58 -0.23 25.65
N GLU A 367 9.26 -0.41 24.36
CA GLU A 367 9.82 -1.47 23.53
C GLU A 367 11.31 -1.28 23.28
N LEU A 368 11.75 -0.07 22.98
CA LEU A 368 13.16 0.26 22.78
C LEU A 368 13.98 0.07 24.08
N VAL A 369 13.39 0.36 25.25
CA VAL A 369 14.01 0.06 26.54
C VAL A 369 14.16 -1.45 26.73
N ARG A 370 13.13 -2.24 26.42
CA ARG A 370 13.21 -3.73 26.50
C ARG A 370 14.27 -4.30 25.57
N ARG A 371 14.52 -3.64 24.43
CA ARG A 371 15.58 -4.03 23.47
C ARG A 371 16.97 -3.54 23.87
N GLY A 372 17.10 -2.77 24.96
CA GLY A 372 18.37 -2.20 25.41
C GLY A 372 18.85 -0.99 24.60
N LEU A 373 18.04 -0.47 23.67
CA LEU A 373 18.38 0.66 22.81
C LEU A 373 18.17 2.02 23.49
N LEU A 374 17.28 2.05 24.48
CA LEU A 374 17.06 3.17 25.38
C LEU A 374 17.25 2.68 26.83
N ARG A 375 17.57 3.60 27.72
CA ARG A 375 17.54 3.39 29.18
C ARG A 375 16.74 4.51 29.84
N VAL A 376 16.21 4.22 31.04
CA VAL A 376 15.46 5.20 31.83
C VAL A 376 16.34 5.62 33.02
N GLU A 377 16.66 6.91 33.12
CA GLU A 377 17.40 7.52 34.23
C GLU A 377 16.55 8.68 34.77
N ASP A 378 16.28 8.71 36.05
CA ASP A 378 15.47 9.75 36.71
C ASP A 378 14.15 10.08 36.00
N ARG A 379 13.41 9.07 35.57
CA ARG A 379 12.17 9.15 34.75
C ARG A 379 12.36 9.74 33.35
N LYS A 380 13.60 9.88 32.88
CA LYS A 380 13.92 10.34 31.53
C LYS A 380 14.44 9.19 30.68
N TYR A 381 14.03 9.16 29.43
CA TYR A 381 14.56 8.24 28.44
C TYR A 381 15.82 8.83 27.83
N VAL A 382 16.83 7.99 27.64
CA VAL A 382 18.08 8.37 26.98
C VAL A 382 18.59 7.21 26.12
N ARG A 383 19.18 7.54 24.99
CA ARG A 383 19.74 6.56 24.06
C ARG A 383 21.00 5.89 24.66
N THR A 384 21.10 4.58 24.49
CA THR A 384 22.30 3.81 24.84
C THR A 384 23.32 3.81 23.69
N GLU A 385 24.53 3.28 23.95
CA GLU A 385 25.52 3.05 22.87
C GLU A 385 24.97 2.07 21.81
N ASP A 386 24.29 1.00 22.22
CA ASP A 386 23.63 0.05 21.32
C ASP A 386 22.54 0.75 20.49
N GLY A 387 21.80 1.67 21.10
CA GLY A 387 20.84 2.51 20.40
C GLY A 387 21.47 3.42 19.35
N ALA A 388 22.68 3.94 19.60
CA ALA A 388 23.42 4.73 18.62
C ALA A 388 23.90 3.88 17.44
N LEU A 389 24.39 2.67 17.70
CA LEU A 389 24.79 1.71 16.67
C LEU A 389 23.60 1.24 15.81
N GLU A 390 22.46 0.95 16.45
CA GLU A 390 21.23 0.58 15.73
C GLU A 390 20.74 1.72 14.83
N LEU A 391 20.79 2.98 15.31
CA LEU A 391 20.44 4.16 14.51
C LEU A 391 21.32 4.25 13.25
N GLU A 392 22.62 4.06 13.40
CA GLU A 392 23.56 4.06 12.28
C GLU A 392 23.26 2.91 11.29
N GLU A 393 22.93 1.73 11.79
CA GLU A 393 22.52 0.58 10.95
C GLU A 393 21.20 0.83 10.21
N LEU A 394 20.19 1.39 10.88
CA LEU A 394 18.91 1.73 10.28
C LEU A 394 19.06 2.76 9.17
N GLN A 395 19.96 3.71 9.33
CA GLN A 395 20.29 4.71 8.30
C GLN A 395 21.06 4.10 7.11
N LYS A 396 21.88 3.06 7.32
CA LYS A 396 22.66 2.37 6.26
C LYS A 396 21.86 1.31 5.49
N ARG A 397 20.77 0.77 6.04
CA ARG A 397 19.98 -0.32 5.40
C ARG A 397 19.51 -0.03 3.97
N PRO A 398 19.07 1.19 3.61
CA PRO A 398 18.70 1.49 2.23
C PRO A 398 19.85 1.35 1.24
N ASP A 399 21.08 1.63 1.65
CA ASP A 399 22.25 1.50 0.78
C ASP A 399 22.68 0.04 0.55
N ARG A 400 22.44 -0.85 1.51
CA ARG A 400 22.64 -2.30 1.33
C ARG A 400 21.70 -2.88 0.28
N ILE A 401 20.43 -2.45 0.26
CA ILE A 401 19.43 -2.90 -0.73
C ILE A 401 19.80 -2.37 -2.12
N ARG A 402 20.25 -1.12 -2.23
CA ARG A 402 20.70 -0.53 -3.49
C ARG A 402 21.95 -1.20 -4.02
N ARG A 403 22.95 -1.45 -3.17
CA ARG A 403 24.19 -2.17 -3.54
C ARG A 403 23.92 -3.61 -3.97
N ARG A 404 22.90 -4.29 -3.40
CA ARG A 404 22.46 -5.61 -3.86
C ARG A 404 21.79 -5.52 -5.24
N LYS A 405 20.96 -4.51 -5.48
CA LYS A 405 20.33 -4.29 -6.81
C LYS A 405 21.37 -3.90 -7.85
N ASP A 406 22.32 -3.03 -7.52
CA ASP A 406 23.39 -2.61 -8.43
C ASP A 406 24.34 -3.80 -8.75
N LYS A 407 24.65 -4.65 -7.77
CA LYS A 407 25.41 -5.90 -8.01
C LYS A 407 24.63 -6.91 -8.85
N ALA A 408 23.34 -7.06 -8.63
CA ALA A 408 22.50 -7.95 -9.44
C ALA A 408 22.35 -7.43 -10.88
N ALA A 409 22.20 -6.12 -11.07
CA ALA A 409 22.17 -5.49 -12.39
C ALA A 409 23.52 -5.61 -13.13
N ALA A 410 24.63 -5.44 -12.42
CA ALA A 410 25.98 -5.64 -12.99
C ALA A 410 26.25 -7.10 -13.36
N ALA A 411 25.76 -8.06 -12.57
CA ALA A 411 25.89 -9.49 -12.88
C ALA A 411 25.02 -9.93 -14.08
N LEU A 412 23.87 -9.25 -14.29
CA LEU A 412 23.02 -9.48 -15.46
C LEU A 412 23.58 -8.85 -16.76
N SER A 413 24.34 -7.76 -16.64
CA SER A 413 24.98 -7.11 -17.79
C SER A 413 26.34 -7.73 -18.19
N ALA A 414 26.90 -8.62 -17.37
CA ALA A 414 28.14 -9.34 -17.61
C ALA A 414 27.92 -10.76 -18.17
N ARG A 415 26.67 -11.17 -18.35
CA ARG A 415 26.23 -12.37 -19.09
C ARG A 415 25.66 -11.98 -20.45
#